data_af6f417d453fbd82ebd40223fe7ac355
#
_entry.id   af6f417d453fbd82ebd40223fe7ac355
#
_cell.length_a   1.000
_cell.length_b   1.000
_cell.length_c   1.000
_cell.angle_alpha   90.00
_cell.angle_beta   90.00
_cell.angle_gamma   90.00
#
_symmetry.space_group_name_H-M   'P 1'
#
loop_
_entity.id
_entity.type
_entity.pdbx_description
1 polymer ?
#
loop_
_entity_poly.entity_id
_entity_poly.type
_entity_poly.pdbx_seq_one_letter_code
_entity_poly.pdbx_strand_id
1 'polypeptide(L)'
;MKQLISRRSFLKAAGVTTAVAAVSLGAPAASACYPGSFKDITILYTNDVHTYIDKKSPELTYAAIAALKKSYQDAGKNVLLVDAGDHIQGTAYGSMDEGASIIQLMNAAGYDAATPGNHEFDYGMARAKEVMAEADFPYLSSNWVNLPLGNRVLPDIKYFTIGGRVIAFVGITTPETFTKSTPAYFMDKSQSRYIYDILGGDDGQKLYKAVQKSIDKAKVLADYVIGLGHLGVDPSSSPWTSKEVIEHTSGFDAFIDGHSHTKMECEWVKDLSGKAVALTQTGSYFANVGEMTIKADGSIATRLISSYEGSDSAVADIQNAWVASVDDMLGEKIAVADTNFYISDPETGKRRIRMAETNLGDFVADGIYSYFNEVEQLHCDIAIMNGGGIRADEKAGYWTFKTCKQVSPFGNVACLMSVTGKQIQDALEFAARFAGTEKENGGFLHVAGASYEIHTDIPNTVQTDEKNVWIGSATGTPRVQNVKIYNKASGTYEPLDESKTYALAGMNYTLRNLGDGFAMFDGAELIKDYVSEDYLVMSTYAMSFGGVDGEGLPHLTTANSPLADYPGYLLDYENPYGAGRISIL
;
A
#
# COMPACT_ATOMS: atom_id res chain seq x y z
N MET A 1 31.50 3.98 13.49
CA MET A 1 30.74 4.40 12.28
C MET A 1 31.26 3.62 11.07
N LYS A 2 30.63 2.50 10.72
CA LYS A 2 30.86 1.79 9.46
C LYS A 2 30.09 2.55 8.38
N GLN A 3 30.78 2.90 7.29
CA GLN A 3 30.17 3.59 6.16
C GLN A 3 29.01 2.77 5.60
N LEU A 4 27.80 3.34 5.59
CA LEU A 4 26.66 2.82 4.87
C LEU A 4 27.02 2.71 3.38
N ILE A 5 26.89 1.53 2.83
CA ILE A 5 27.18 1.25 1.43
C ILE A 5 26.15 1.99 0.58
N SER A 6 26.60 2.85 -0.34
CA SER A 6 25.70 3.60 -1.21
C SER A 6 24.98 2.65 -2.19
N ARG A 7 23.74 2.99 -2.60
CA ARG A 7 22.92 2.29 -3.61
C ARG A 7 23.70 1.85 -4.85
N ARG A 8 24.71 2.62 -5.27
CA ARG A 8 25.58 2.32 -6.42
C ARG A 8 26.55 1.16 -6.25
N SER A 9 26.89 0.81 -5.00
CA SER A 9 27.85 -0.28 -4.72
C SER A 9 27.16 -1.64 -4.72
N PHE A 10 25.87 -1.70 -4.38
CA PHE A 10 25.05 -2.92 -4.35
C PHE A 10 24.81 -3.47 -5.77
N LEU A 11 24.44 -2.61 -6.72
CA LEU A 11 24.17 -3.02 -8.11
C LEU A 11 25.40 -3.58 -8.87
N LYS A 12 26.61 -3.41 -8.31
CA LYS A 12 27.85 -3.96 -8.89
C LYS A 12 28.22 -5.35 -8.37
N ALA A 13 27.62 -5.79 -7.26
CA ALA A 13 27.91 -7.10 -6.67
C ALA A 13 27.04 -8.24 -7.20
N ALA A 14 25.82 -7.92 -7.70
CA ALA A 14 24.92 -8.86 -8.35
C ALA A 14 25.21 -8.88 -9.86
N GLY A 15 26.26 -9.57 -10.26
CA GLY A 15 26.63 -9.74 -11.67
C GLY A 15 25.68 -10.71 -12.38
N VAL A 16 24.59 -10.23 -12.97
CA VAL A 16 23.74 -10.99 -13.88
C VAL A 16 23.88 -10.41 -15.29
N THR A 17 24.49 -11.18 -16.17
CA THR A 17 24.56 -10.89 -17.60
C THR A 17 23.25 -11.30 -18.27
N THR A 18 22.47 -10.33 -18.73
CA THR A 18 21.27 -10.55 -19.54
C THR A 18 21.66 -10.88 -20.98
N ALA A 19 21.25 -12.06 -21.45
CA ALA A 19 21.25 -12.39 -22.87
C ALA A 19 19.92 -11.97 -23.50
N VAL A 20 19.91 -10.97 -24.35
CA VAL A 20 18.75 -10.53 -25.12
C VAL A 20 18.55 -11.45 -26.31
N ALA A 21 17.48 -12.24 -26.33
CA ALA A 21 17.02 -12.95 -27.52
C ALA A 21 15.91 -12.12 -28.20
N ALA A 22 16.22 -11.63 -29.41
CA ALA A 22 15.24 -10.95 -30.25
C ALA A 22 14.24 -11.94 -30.83
N VAL A 23 12.96 -11.80 -30.49
CA VAL A 23 11.85 -12.53 -31.12
C VAL A 23 11.17 -11.62 -32.13
N SER A 24 11.16 -12.04 -33.39
CA SER A 24 10.52 -11.37 -34.52
C SER A 24 8.99 -11.42 -34.41
N LEU A 25 8.35 -10.25 -34.51
CA LEU A 25 6.90 -10.08 -34.60
C LEU A 25 6.38 -10.60 -35.96
N GLY A 26 5.81 -11.78 -35.99
CA GLY A 26 4.92 -12.25 -37.03
C GLY A 26 3.48 -11.88 -36.73
N ALA A 27 2.80 -11.17 -37.63
CA ALA A 27 1.38 -10.88 -37.53
C ALA A 27 0.56 -12.19 -37.51
N PRO A 28 -0.42 -12.38 -36.63
CA PRO A 28 -1.27 -13.56 -36.69
C PRO A 28 -2.27 -13.45 -37.83
N ALA A 29 -2.23 -14.44 -38.72
CA ALA A 29 -3.28 -14.67 -39.70
C ALA A 29 -4.57 -15.06 -38.97
N ALA A 30 -5.70 -14.47 -39.38
CA ALA A 30 -7.00 -14.85 -38.89
C ALA A 30 -7.25 -16.34 -39.20
N SER A 31 -7.23 -17.18 -38.17
CA SER A 31 -7.58 -18.59 -38.26
C SER A 31 -9.09 -18.74 -38.19
N ALA A 32 -9.68 -19.30 -39.25
CA ALA A 32 -11.07 -19.72 -39.27
C ALA A 32 -11.32 -20.74 -38.15
N CYS A 33 -12.32 -20.47 -37.29
CA CYS A 33 -12.75 -21.38 -36.26
C CYS A 33 -13.25 -22.69 -36.88
N TYR A 34 -12.51 -23.76 -36.68
CA TYR A 34 -13.07 -25.12 -36.75
C TYR A 34 -13.84 -25.40 -35.46
N PRO A 35 -14.96 -26.09 -35.46
CA PRO A 35 -15.64 -26.53 -34.25
C PRO A 35 -14.87 -27.70 -33.64
N GLY A 36 -13.71 -27.41 -33.05
CA GLY A 36 -13.02 -28.28 -32.12
C GLY A 36 -13.67 -28.10 -30.75
N SER A 37 -13.86 -29.18 -30.01
CA SER A 37 -14.39 -29.14 -28.64
C SER A 37 -13.60 -28.11 -27.80
N PHE A 38 -14.28 -27.10 -27.29
CA PHE A 38 -13.71 -26.17 -26.32
C PHE A 38 -13.16 -26.95 -25.11
N LYS A 39 -12.05 -26.50 -24.60
CA LYS A 39 -11.42 -27.09 -23.41
C LYS A 39 -11.58 -26.15 -22.23
N ASP A 40 -11.53 -26.72 -21.04
CA ASP A 40 -11.47 -25.94 -19.81
C ASP A 40 -10.22 -25.04 -19.82
N ILE A 41 -10.41 -23.82 -19.32
CA ILE A 41 -9.34 -22.83 -19.17
C ILE A 41 -9.26 -22.49 -17.68
N THR A 42 -8.09 -22.60 -17.12
CA THR A 42 -7.81 -22.24 -15.73
C THR A 42 -7.05 -20.90 -15.71
N ILE A 43 -7.50 -19.97 -14.89
CA ILE A 43 -6.83 -18.71 -14.61
C ILE A 43 -6.45 -18.73 -13.13
N LEU A 44 -5.16 -18.82 -12.84
CA LEU A 44 -4.61 -18.58 -11.52
C LEU A 44 -4.42 -17.07 -11.34
N TYR A 45 -4.68 -16.56 -10.15
CA TYR A 45 -4.54 -15.13 -9.89
C TYR A 45 -4.10 -14.83 -8.46
N THR A 46 -3.35 -13.72 -8.32
CA THR A 46 -2.92 -13.12 -7.06
C THR A 46 -3.33 -11.66 -7.00
N ASN A 47 -3.37 -11.08 -5.81
CA ASN A 47 -3.52 -9.67 -5.55
C ASN A 47 -2.94 -9.34 -4.17
N ASP A 48 -2.52 -8.10 -3.95
CA ASP A 48 -2.08 -7.59 -2.64
C ASP A 48 -1.02 -8.47 -1.98
N VAL A 49 -0.04 -8.93 -2.76
CA VAL A 49 1.05 -9.77 -2.26
C VAL A 49 1.95 -8.99 -1.30
N HIS A 50 2.12 -7.69 -1.54
CA HIS A 50 2.87 -6.78 -0.68
C HIS A 50 4.24 -7.31 -0.26
N THR A 51 4.93 -7.98 -1.18
CA THR A 51 6.30 -8.48 -1.00
C THR A 51 6.52 -9.49 0.14
N TYR A 52 5.45 -10.14 0.63
CA TYR A 52 5.52 -11.18 1.65
C TYR A 52 6.05 -12.50 1.05
N ILE A 53 7.37 -12.55 0.83
CA ILE A 53 8.05 -13.64 0.13
C ILE A 53 8.87 -14.55 1.05
N ASP A 54 8.99 -14.26 2.34
CA ASP A 54 9.79 -15.03 3.32
C ASP A 54 9.05 -16.23 3.94
N LYS A 55 7.85 -16.54 3.43
CA LYS A 55 7.04 -17.67 3.87
C LYS A 55 7.67 -19.02 3.49
N LYS A 56 7.31 -20.05 4.26
CA LYS A 56 7.83 -21.40 4.09
C LYS A 56 6.72 -22.39 3.75
N SER A 57 7.05 -23.40 2.94
CA SER A 57 6.12 -24.49 2.61
C SER A 57 5.44 -25.06 3.87
N PRO A 58 4.12 -25.31 3.86
CA PRO A 58 3.23 -25.30 2.68
C PRO A 58 2.54 -23.95 2.39
N GLU A 59 3.00 -22.85 2.96
CA GLU A 59 2.47 -21.53 2.66
C GLU A 59 2.78 -21.13 1.20
N LEU A 60 1.93 -20.24 0.65
CA LEU A 60 2.08 -19.80 -0.73
C LEU A 60 3.23 -18.81 -0.87
N THR A 61 3.99 -18.98 -1.95
CA THR A 61 5.10 -18.11 -2.39
C THR A 61 5.12 -18.09 -3.91
N TYR A 62 5.92 -17.23 -4.53
CA TYR A 62 6.10 -17.24 -5.99
C TYR A 62 6.58 -18.62 -6.48
N ALA A 63 7.45 -19.30 -5.74
CA ALA A 63 7.93 -20.63 -6.08
C ALA A 63 6.81 -21.71 -5.99
N ALA A 64 5.92 -21.60 -5.03
CA ALA A 64 4.76 -22.49 -4.90
C ALA A 64 3.76 -22.26 -6.04
N ILE A 65 3.49 -21.00 -6.41
CA ILE A 65 2.57 -20.65 -7.50
C ILE A 65 3.14 -21.08 -8.86
N ALA A 66 4.44 -20.89 -9.08
CA ALA A 66 5.13 -21.39 -10.28
C ALA A 66 4.99 -22.90 -10.43
N ALA A 67 5.23 -23.65 -9.33
CA ALA A 67 5.06 -25.10 -9.30
C ALA A 67 3.60 -25.53 -9.53
N LEU A 68 2.62 -24.81 -8.96
CA LEU A 68 1.19 -25.05 -9.19
C LEU A 68 0.82 -24.85 -10.65
N LYS A 69 1.22 -23.71 -11.25
CA LYS A 69 1.03 -23.43 -12.69
C LYS A 69 1.62 -24.53 -13.54
N LYS A 70 2.88 -24.90 -13.27
CA LYS A 70 3.57 -25.96 -13.97
C LYS A 70 2.87 -27.30 -13.85
N SER A 71 2.41 -27.69 -12.66
CA SER A 71 1.69 -28.96 -12.44
C SER A 71 0.42 -29.05 -13.30
N TYR A 72 -0.27 -27.94 -13.50
CA TYR A 72 -1.45 -27.87 -14.36
C TYR A 72 -1.07 -27.96 -15.83
N GLN A 73 0.02 -27.31 -16.26
CA GLN A 73 0.54 -27.40 -17.62
C GLN A 73 0.99 -28.85 -17.95
N ASP A 74 1.71 -29.48 -17.03
CA ASP A 74 2.18 -30.87 -17.18
C ASP A 74 0.99 -31.86 -17.24
N ALA A 75 -0.14 -31.52 -16.58
CA ALA A 75 -1.41 -32.26 -16.69
C ALA A 75 -2.21 -31.94 -17.98
N GLY A 76 -1.65 -31.11 -18.89
CA GLY A 76 -2.28 -30.73 -20.17
C GLY A 76 -3.43 -29.74 -20.04
N LYS A 77 -3.55 -29.03 -18.92
CA LYS A 77 -4.53 -27.95 -18.73
C LYS A 77 -4.09 -26.68 -19.45
N ASN A 78 -5.09 -25.88 -19.88
CA ASN A 78 -4.86 -24.53 -20.40
C ASN A 78 -4.83 -23.56 -19.22
N VAL A 79 -3.67 -22.99 -18.90
CA VAL A 79 -3.45 -22.19 -17.68
C VAL A 79 -2.89 -20.83 -18.02
N LEU A 80 -3.47 -19.79 -17.42
CA LEU A 80 -2.93 -18.42 -17.32
C LEU A 80 -2.69 -18.07 -15.86
N LEU A 81 -1.75 -17.17 -15.58
CA LEU A 81 -1.45 -16.62 -14.26
C LEU A 81 -1.42 -15.10 -14.35
N VAL A 82 -2.27 -14.42 -13.58
CA VAL A 82 -2.39 -12.95 -13.61
C VAL A 82 -2.34 -12.35 -12.19
N ASP A 83 -2.04 -11.05 -12.11
CA ASP A 83 -1.98 -10.34 -10.83
C ASP A 83 -2.84 -9.07 -10.87
N ALA A 84 -3.57 -8.83 -9.78
CA ALA A 84 -4.47 -7.70 -9.64
C ALA A 84 -3.86 -6.55 -8.79
N GLY A 85 -2.54 -6.40 -8.77
CA GLY A 85 -1.82 -5.23 -8.23
C GLY A 85 -1.37 -5.33 -6.78
N ASP A 86 -0.64 -4.32 -6.34
CA ASP A 86 -0.04 -4.18 -5.02
C ASP A 86 0.96 -5.31 -4.68
N HIS A 87 1.92 -5.52 -5.55
CA HIS A 87 2.91 -6.58 -5.37
C HIS A 87 4.33 -6.08 -5.05
N ILE A 88 4.73 -4.83 -5.44
CA ILE A 88 6.13 -4.38 -5.30
C ILE A 88 6.47 -3.72 -3.97
N GLN A 89 5.49 -3.35 -3.15
CA GLN A 89 5.65 -2.62 -1.90
C GLN A 89 4.96 -3.35 -0.74
N GLY A 90 5.52 -3.30 0.47
CA GLY A 90 4.90 -3.85 1.69
C GLY A 90 5.89 -4.26 2.78
N THR A 91 7.00 -4.91 2.43
CA THR A 91 8.05 -5.33 3.38
C THR A 91 9.43 -4.85 2.93
N ALA A 92 10.45 -5.10 3.75
CA ALA A 92 11.84 -4.83 3.39
C ALA A 92 12.26 -5.47 2.06
N TYR A 93 11.71 -6.62 1.73
CA TYR A 93 12.07 -7.35 0.50
C TYR A 93 11.70 -6.62 -0.79
N GLY A 94 10.68 -5.78 -0.77
CA GLY A 94 10.32 -4.93 -1.91
C GLY A 94 10.98 -3.55 -1.84
N SER A 95 11.06 -2.95 -0.65
CA SER A 95 11.52 -1.58 -0.52
C SER A 95 13.05 -1.41 -0.66
N MET A 96 13.85 -2.47 -0.42
CA MET A 96 15.31 -2.38 -0.54
C MET A 96 15.81 -2.16 -1.96
N ASP A 97 15.05 -2.57 -2.97
CA ASP A 97 15.39 -2.36 -4.39
C ASP A 97 14.24 -1.75 -5.20
N GLU A 98 13.26 -1.17 -4.47
CA GLU A 98 12.12 -0.48 -5.07
C GLU A 98 11.34 -1.37 -6.06
N GLY A 99 11.15 -2.66 -5.69
CA GLY A 99 10.32 -3.64 -6.37
C GLY A 99 11.01 -4.48 -7.45
N ALA A 100 12.28 -4.24 -7.79
CA ALA A 100 12.95 -4.97 -8.88
C ALA A 100 13.01 -6.49 -8.65
N SER A 101 13.33 -6.93 -7.45
CA SER A 101 13.38 -8.36 -7.10
C SER A 101 12.02 -9.03 -7.22
N ILE A 102 10.96 -8.31 -6.90
CA ILE A 102 9.58 -8.84 -7.00
C ILE A 102 9.22 -9.08 -8.47
N ILE A 103 9.52 -8.13 -9.36
CA ILE A 103 9.31 -8.32 -10.80
C ILE A 103 10.13 -9.48 -11.34
N GLN A 104 11.37 -9.63 -10.88
CA GLN A 104 12.19 -10.79 -11.25
C GLN A 104 11.55 -12.12 -10.83
N LEU A 105 10.97 -12.18 -9.61
CA LEU A 105 10.24 -13.35 -9.12
C LEU A 105 8.96 -13.61 -9.93
N MET A 106 8.19 -12.57 -10.28
CA MET A 106 7.00 -12.69 -11.11
C MET A 106 7.33 -13.16 -12.52
N ASN A 107 8.42 -12.65 -13.12
CA ASN A 107 8.93 -13.12 -14.41
C ASN A 107 9.30 -14.60 -14.34
N ALA A 108 10.06 -15.01 -13.33
CA ALA A 108 10.45 -16.40 -13.11
C ALA A 108 9.26 -17.33 -12.84
N ALA A 109 8.24 -16.86 -12.11
CA ALA A 109 6.99 -17.60 -11.86
C ALA A 109 6.09 -17.68 -13.11
N GLY A 110 6.39 -16.86 -14.13
CA GLY A 110 5.71 -16.89 -15.42
C GLY A 110 4.33 -16.25 -15.38
N TYR A 111 4.19 -15.06 -14.80
CA TYR A 111 2.96 -14.27 -14.91
C TYR A 111 2.70 -13.91 -16.39
N ASP A 112 1.41 -13.84 -16.74
CA ASP A 112 0.95 -13.60 -18.12
C ASP A 112 0.41 -12.17 -18.30
N ALA A 113 -0.11 -11.53 -17.25
CA ALA A 113 -0.54 -10.13 -17.22
C ALA A 113 -0.69 -9.63 -15.77
N ALA A 114 -0.62 -8.31 -15.59
CA ALA A 114 -0.94 -7.65 -14.32
C ALA A 114 -1.69 -6.33 -14.55
N THR A 115 -2.34 -5.81 -13.49
CA THR A 115 -2.78 -4.42 -13.39
C THR A 115 -1.99 -3.73 -12.28
N PRO A 116 -1.66 -2.43 -12.38
CA PRO A 116 -1.08 -1.74 -11.24
C PRO A 116 -2.14 -1.44 -10.18
N GLY A 117 -1.80 -1.68 -8.92
CA GLY A 117 -2.51 -1.13 -7.77
C GLY A 117 -1.99 0.27 -7.42
N ASN A 118 -2.33 0.77 -6.23
CA ASN A 118 -1.85 2.07 -5.78
C ASN A 118 -0.39 2.02 -5.30
N HIS A 119 0.06 0.90 -4.76
CA HIS A 119 1.41 0.75 -4.23
C HIS A 119 2.49 0.54 -5.29
N GLU A 120 2.13 0.30 -6.55
CA GLU A 120 3.08 0.35 -7.66
C GLU A 120 3.63 1.76 -7.91
N PHE A 121 3.04 2.82 -7.34
CA PHE A 121 3.47 4.21 -7.50
C PHE A 121 4.27 4.75 -6.30
N ASP A 122 4.43 4.00 -5.22
CA ASP A 122 5.03 4.49 -3.97
C ASP A 122 6.50 4.90 -4.09
N TYR A 123 7.21 4.32 -5.04
CA TYR A 123 8.61 4.70 -5.35
C TYR A 123 8.70 5.79 -6.44
N GLY A 124 7.58 6.45 -6.74
CA GLY A 124 7.46 7.53 -7.71
C GLY A 124 7.18 7.08 -9.14
N MET A 125 6.61 8.01 -9.91
CA MET A 125 6.15 7.76 -11.29
C MET A 125 7.24 7.22 -12.24
N ALA A 126 8.48 7.69 -12.09
CA ALA A 126 9.59 7.23 -12.93
C ALA A 126 9.90 5.75 -12.64
N ARG A 127 10.02 5.42 -11.35
CA ARG A 127 10.31 4.05 -10.91
C ARG A 127 9.17 3.08 -11.24
N ALA A 128 7.91 3.50 -11.05
CA ALA A 128 6.75 2.70 -11.43
C ALA A 128 6.83 2.25 -12.91
N LYS A 129 7.17 3.18 -13.81
CA LYS A 129 7.32 2.86 -15.24
C LYS A 129 8.52 1.97 -15.54
N GLU A 130 9.65 2.17 -14.85
CA GLU A 130 10.84 1.32 -15.01
C GLU A 130 10.53 -0.11 -14.60
N VAL A 131 9.97 -0.29 -13.40
CA VAL A 131 9.62 -1.60 -12.85
C VAL A 131 8.61 -2.34 -13.74
N MET A 132 7.57 -1.64 -14.22
CA MET A 132 6.60 -2.24 -15.15
C MET A 132 7.25 -2.60 -16.52
N ALA A 133 8.29 -1.88 -16.94
CA ALA A 133 9.01 -2.18 -18.17
C ALA A 133 10.02 -3.34 -18.01
N GLU A 134 10.43 -3.69 -16.78
CA GLU A 134 11.27 -4.85 -16.46
C GLU A 134 10.47 -6.17 -16.49
N ALA A 135 9.12 -6.09 -16.49
CA ALA A 135 8.25 -7.25 -16.53
C ALA A 135 8.21 -7.91 -17.93
N ASP A 136 8.31 -9.24 -17.98
CA ASP A 136 8.15 -10.05 -19.20
C ASP A 136 6.67 -10.21 -19.61
N PHE A 137 5.75 -9.63 -18.84
CA PHE A 137 4.30 -9.63 -19.05
C PHE A 137 3.76 -8.18 -19.15
N PRO A 138 2.63 -7.95 -19.84
CA PRO A 138 2.06 -6.62 -19.92
C PRO A 138 1.34 -6.21 -18.64
N TYR A 139 1.56 -4.97 -18.20
CA TYR A 139 0.65 -4.27 -17.30
C TYR A 139 -0.49 -3.63 -18.08
N LEU A 140 -1.69 -3.62 -17.50
CA LEU A 140 -2.92 -3.16 -18.12
C LEU A 140 -3.60 -2.08 -17.28
N SER A 141 -4.05 -0.99 -17.92
CA SER A 141 -4.93 -0.01 -17.27
C SER A 141 -5.80 0.71 -18.29
N SER A 142 -7.11 0.64 -18.15
CA SER A 142 -8.08 1.32 -19.01
C SER A 142 -8.26 2.80 -18.64
N ASN A 143 -7.87 3.20 -17.44
CA ASN A 143 -8.18 4.51 -16.87
C ASN A 143 -6.94 5.34 -16.46
N TRP A 144 -5.72 4.82 -16.53
CA TRP A 144 -4.52 5.62 -16.32
C TRP A 144 -4.12 6.36 -17.60
N VAL A 145 -4.13 7.70 -17.55
CA VAL A 145 -3.94 8.56 -18.72
C VAL A 145 -2.83 9.59 -18.53
N ASN A 146 -2.17 9.93 -19.63
CA ASN A 146 -1.26 11.07 -19.71
C ASN A 146 -2.06 12.27 -20.23
N LEU A 147 -2.31 13.27 -19.38
CA LEU A 147 -3.16 14.41 -19.69
C LEU A 147 -2.62 15.28 -20.84
N PRO A 148 -1.32 15.67 -20.87
CA PRO A 148 -0.75 16.41 -21.99
C PRO A 148 -0.85 15.71 -23.35
N LEU A 149 -0.73 14.37 -23.36
CA LEU A 149 -0.76 13.60 -24.61
C LEU A 149 -2.17 13.10 -24.96
N GLY A 150 -3.10 13.12 -24.01
CA GLY A 150 -4.48 12.66 -24.19
C GLY A 150 -4.61 11.15 -24.46
N ASN A 151 -3.59 10.35 -24.09
CA ASN A 151 -3.57 8.91 -24.32
C ASN A 151 -3.42 8.11 -23.01
N ARG A 152 -3.75 6.83 -23.06
CA ARG A 152 -3.45 5.90 -21.95
C ARG A 152 -1.95 5.69 -21.81
N VAL A 153 -1.50 5.49 -20.58
CA VAL A 153 -0.09 5.22 -20.25
C VAL A 153 0.23 3.74 -20.53
N LEU A 154 -0.71 2.85 -20.26
CA LEU A 154 -0.62 1.41 -20.48
C LEU A 154 -1.64 0.93 -21.50
N PRO A 155 -1.46 -0.27 -22.09
CA PRO A 155 -2.51 -0.97 -22.81
C PRO A 155 -3.74 -1.17 -21.93
N ASP A 156 -4.93 -1.04 -22.51
CA ASP A 156 -6.20 -1.27 -21.82
C ASP A 156 -6.59 -2.75 -21.75
N ILE A 157 -6.16 -3.55 -22.76
CA ILE A 157 -6.61 -4.93 -22.96
C ILE A 157 -5.45 -5.81 -23.38
N LYS A 158 -5.43 -7.04 -22.85
CA LYS A 158 -4.61 -8.15 -23.36
C LYS A 158 -5.50 -9.30 -23.78
N TYR A 159 -5.24 -9.86 -24.97
CA TYR A 159 -5.94 -11.02 -25.48
C TYR A 159 -5.07 -12.28 -25.41
N PHE A 160 -5.68 -13.40 -25.02
CA PHE A 160 -5.06 -14.72 -25.06
C PHE A 160 -5.94 -15.68 -25.86
N THR A 161 -5.36 -16.37 -26.82
CA THR A 161 -6.04 -17.49 -27.52
C THR A 161 -5.63 -18.78 -26.85
N ILE A 162 -6.54 -19.40 -26.09
CA ILE A 162 -6.27 -20.55 -25.27
C ILE A 162 -7.50 -21.45 -25.17
N GLY A 163 -7.34 -22.76 -25.17
CA GLY A 163 -8.44 -23.71 -25.06
C GLY A 163 -9.47 -23.64 -26.19
N GLY A 164 -9.10 -23.05 -27.33
CA GLY A 164 -9.98 -22.83 -28.48
C GLY A 164 -10.83 -21.56 -28.39
N ARG A 165 -10.59 -20.71 -27.38
CA ARG A 165 -11.33 -19.45 -27.10
C ARG A 165 -10.38 -18.27 -27.01
N VAL A 166 -10.92 -17.07 -27.19
CA VAL A 166 -10.22 -15.80 -26.95
C VAL A 166 -10.67 -15.21 -25.64
N ILE A 167 -9.74 -15.07 -24.69
CA ILE A 167 -9.96 -14.41 -23.41
C ILE A 167 -9.35 -13.02 -23.45
N ALA A 168 -10.09 -11.99 -23.08
CA ALA A 168 -9.60 -10.63 -22.93
C ALA A 168 -9.56 -10.24 -21.45
N PHE A 169 -8.41 -9.75 -20.96
CA PHE A 169 -8.32 -9.05 -19.69
C PHE A 169 -8.38 -7.55 -19.92
N VAL A 170 -9.23 -6.86 -19.17
CA VAL A 170 -9.33 -5.39 -19.13
C VAL A 170 -8.77 -4.92 -17.81
N GLY A 171 -7.64 -4.19 -17.85
CA GLY A 171 -6.97 -3.68 -16.64
C GLY A 171 -7.65 -2.43 -16.09
N ILE A 172 -7.72 -2.29 -14.75
CA ILE A 172 -8.38 -1.17 -14.08
C ILE A 172 -7.60 -0.82 -12.81
N THR A 173 -7.12 0.43 -12.72
CA THR A 173 -6.36 0.95 -11.58
C THR A 173 -7.27 1.81 -10.70
N THR A 174 -7.13 1.72 -9.37
CA THR A 174 -7.98 2.52 -8.46
C THR A 174 -7.70 4.02 -8.57
N PRO A 175 -8.73 4.87 -8.69
CA PRO A 175 -8.57 6.31 -8.58
C PRO A 175 -8.06 6.78 -7.21
N GLU A 176 -8.20 5.97 -6.16
CA GLU A 176 -7.65 6.26 -4.83
C GLU A 176 -6.11 6.34 -4.81
N THR A 177 -5.44 5.92 -5.90
CA THR A 177 -3.98 6.01 -6.03
C THR A 177 -3.43 7.41 -5.74
N PHE A 178 -4.19 8.47 -6.05
CA PHE A 178 -3.76 9.83 -5.73
C PHE A 178 -3.54 10.06 -4.24
N THR A 179 -4.41 9.51 -3.39
CA THR A 179 -4.36 9.71 -1.94
C THR A 179 -3.72 8.53 -1.20
N LYS A 180 -3.73 7.34 -1.79
CA LYS A 180 -3.11 6.14 -1.20
C LYS A 180 -1.62 5.98 -1.56
N SER A 181 -1.17 6.69 -2.62
CA SER A 181 0.23 6.93 -2.92
C SER A 181 0.53 8.42 -2.71
N THR A 182 1.33 9.05 -3.55
CA THR A 182 1.72 10.46 -3.39
C THR A 182 1.20 11.31 -4.53
N PRO A 183 0.27 12.28 -4.30
CA PRO A 183 -0.26 13.16 -5.34
C PRO A 183 0.79 13.84 -6.20
N ALA A 184 1.90 14.28 -5.60
CA ALA A 184 3.02 14.94 -6.29
C ALA A 184 3.63 14.10 -7.42
N TYR A 185 3.56 12.77 -7.36
CA TYR A 185 4.09 11.88 -8.40
C TYR A 185 3.30 11.95 -9.72
N PHE A 186 2.07 12.46 -9.66
CA PHE A 186 1.19 12.62 -10.83
C PHE A 186 1.25 14.03 -11.41
N MET A 187 2.00 14.94 -10.78
CA MET A 187 2.14 16.34 -11.17
C MET A 187 3.39 16.58 -12.03
N ASP A 188 3.48 17.78 -12.62
CA ASP A 188 4.72 18.25 -13.25
C ASP A 188 5.81 18.55 -12.20
N LYS A 189 7.04 18.77 -12.66
CA LYS A 189 8.19 19.00 -11.76
C LYS A 189 8.03 20.22 -10.84
N SER A 190 7.18 21.17 -11.21
CA SER A 190 6.87 22.37 -10.40
C SER A 190 5.70 22.13 -9.44
N GLN A 191 5.10 20.96 -9.47
CA GLN A 191 3.89 20.59 -8.71
C GLN A 191 2.72 21.58 -8.92
N SER A 192 2.67 22.21 -10.09
CA SER A 192 1.67 23.23 -10.40
C SER A 192 0.42 22.67 -11.10
N ARG A 193 0.52 21.48 -11.68
CA ARG A 193 -0.59 20.80 -12.37
C ARG A 193 -0.37 19.29 -12.50
N TYR A 194 -1.45 18.56 -12.53
CA TYR A 194 -1.42 17.14 -12.87
C TYR A 194 -1.05 16.92 -14.34
N ILE A 195 -0.13 15.99 -14.59
CA ILE A 195 0.26 15.51 -15.93
C ILE A 195 -0.18 14.07 -16.15
N TYR A 196 -0.54 13.36 -15.09
CA TYR A 196 -1.18 12.05 -15.13
C TYR A 196 -2.51 12.11 -14.39
N ASP A 197 -3.47 11.30 -14.83
CA ASP A 197 -4.74 11.08 -14.14
C ASP A 197 -5.07 9.59 -14.15
N ILE A 198 -5.68 9.13 -13.08
CA ILE A 198 -6.37 7.84 -13.01
C ILE A 198 -7.84 8.18 -12.96
N LEU A 199 -8.50 8.06 -14.14
CA LEU A 199 -9.86 8.54 -14.32
C LEU A 199 -10.82 7.90 -13.32
N GLY A 200 -11.41 8.71 -12.45
CA GLY A 200 -12.39 8.34 -11.44
C GLY A 200 -13.68 9.12 -11.62
N GLY A 201 -13.64 10.40 -11.26
CA GLY A 201 -14.78 11.31 -11.13
C GLY A 201 -15.50 11.14 -9.79
N ASP A 202 -16.09 12.21 -9.25
CA ASP A 202 -16.76 12.22 -7.93
C ASP A 202 -17.92 11.22 -7.85
N ASP A 203 -18.55 10.97 -8.99
CA ASP A 203 -19.67 10.06 -9.16
C ASP A 203 -19.28 8.73 -9.85
N GLY A 204 -17.99 8.47 -10.01
CA GLY A 204 -17.45 7.28 -10.68
C GLY A 204 -17.60 7.28 -12.21
N GLN A 205 -18.31 8.25 -12.81
CA GLN A 205 -18.69 8.22 -14.22
C GLN A 205 -17.52 8.26 -15.19
N LYS A 206 -16.40 8.93 -14.83
CA LYS A 206 -15.19 8.92 -15.66
C LYS A 206 -14.58 7.51 -15.73
N LEU A 207 -14.54 6.81 -14.59
CA LEU A 207 -14.07 5.42 -14.50
C LEU A 207 -14.99 4.49 -15.33
N TYR A 208 -16.30 4.52 -15.06
CA TYR A 208 -17.25 3.62 -15.73
C TYR A 208 -17.23 3.77 -17.25
N LYS A 209 -17.16 5.00 -17.77
CA LYS A 209 -17.03 5.27 -19.20
C LYS A 209 -15.73 4.76 -19.81
N ALA A 210 -14.60 4.92 -19.10
CA ALA A 210 -13.31 4.44 -19.56
C ALA A 210 -13.28 2.91 -19.64
N VAL A 211 -13.81 2.25 -18.62
CA VAL A 211 -13.94 0.78 -18.52
C VAL A 211 -14.90 0.25 -19.58
N GLN A 212 -16.12 0.82 -19.71
CA GLN A 212 -17.08 0.40 -20.72
C GLN A 212 -16.52 0.45 -22.13
N LYS A 213 -15.79 1.53 -22.46
CA LYS A 213 -15.12 1.65 -23.78
C LYS A 213 -14.12 0.51 -24.03
N SER A 214 -13.42 0.05 -23.00
CA SER A 214 -12.48 -1.07 -23.13
C SER A 214 -13.22 -2.41 -23.22
N ILE A 215 -14.31 -2.60 -22.47
CA ILE A 215 -15.19 -3.78 -22.63
C ILE A 215 -15.73 -3.87 -24.04
N ASP A 216 -16.29 -2.78 -24.59
CA ASP A 216 -16.87 -2.76 -25.94
C ASP A 216 -15.83 -3.14 -26.99
N LYS A 217 -14.60 -2.63 -26.85
CA LYS A 217 -13.47 -2.98 -27.69
C LYS A 217 -13.08 -4.45 -27.55
N ALA A 218 -13.02 -4.96 -26.31
CA ALA A 218 -12.67 -6.35 -26.02
C ALA A 218 -13.66 -7.34 -26.65
N LYS A 219 -14.95 -7.06 -26.55
CA LYS A 219 -16.05 -7.92 -27.05
C LYS A 219 -16.07 -8.10 -28.57
N VAL A 220 -15.34 -7.27 -29.32
CA VAL A 220 -15.23 -7.44 -30.79
C VAL A 220 -14.49 -8.74 -31.15
N LEU A 221 -13.54 -9.16 -30.28
CA LEU A 221 -12.66 -10.29 -30.59
C LEU A 221 -12.74 -11.41 -29.54
N ALA A 222 -13.15 -11.10 -28.31
CA ALA A 222 -13.10 -12.03 -27.19
C ALA A 222 -14.40 -12.81 -27.02
N ASP A 223 -14.25 -14.10 -26.68
CA ASP A 223 -15.35 -14.96 -26.22
C ASP A 223 -15.69 -14.66 -24.75
N TYR A 224 -14.67 -14.28 -23.95
CA TYR A 224 -14.80 -13.89 -22.54
C TYR A 224 -14.05 -12.60 -22.27
N VAL A 225 -14.66 -11.69 -21.53
CA VAL A 225 -14.05 -10.45 -21.05
C VAL A 225 -13.96 -10.49 -19.53
N ILE A 226 -12.76 -10.44 -19.00
CA ILE A 226 -12.48 -10.53 -17.57
C ILE A 226 -11.90 -9.18 -17.12
N GLY A 227 -12.51 -8.56 -16.10
CA GLY A 227 -11.94 -7.44 -15.39
C GLY A 227 -10.72 -7.91 -14.60
N LEU A 228 -9.59 -7.21 -14.72
CA LEU A 228 -8.41 -7.35 -13.89
C LEU A 228 -8.21 -6.02 -13.19
N GLY A 229 -8.87 -5.86 -12.04
CA GLY A 229 -8.99 -4.58 -11.34
C GLY A 229 -8.21 -4.55 -10.04
N HIS A 230 -7.89 -3.34 -9.61
CA HIS A 230 -7.42 -3.07 -8.26
C HIS A 230 -8.27 -1.93 -7.70
N LEU A 231 -9.46 -2.24 -7.20
CA LEU A 231 -10.49 -1.26 -6.84
C LEU A 231 -11.04 -1.47 -5.42
N GLY A 232 -11.06 -2.72 -4.97
CA GLY A 232 -11.64 -3.10 -3.70
C GLY A 232 -13.16 -3.18 -3.69
N VAL A 233 -13.65 -3.70 -2.57
CA VAL A 233 -15.09 -3.80 -2.27
C VAL A 233 -15.48 -3.06 -0.98
N ASP A 234 -14.51 -2.39 -0.35
CA ASP A 234 -14.75 -1.61 0.86
C ASP A 234 -15.64 -0.40 0.52
N PRO A 235 -16.71 -0.13 1.30
CA PRO A 235 -17.53 1.06 1.10
C PRO A 235 -16.77 2.39 1.18
N SER A 236 -15.56 2.42 1.77
CA SER A 236 -14.72 3.62 1.78
C SER A 236 -14.22 4.01 0.38
N SER A 237 -14.08 3.04 -0.52
CA SER A 237 -13.64 3.26 -1.90
C SER A 237 -14.77 3.65 -2.86
N SER A 238 -16.04 3.75 -2.38
CA SER A 238 -17.15 4.25 -3.19
C SER A 238 -16.88 5.70 -3.64
N PRO A 239 -17.16 6.06 -4.90
CA PRO A 239 -17.93 5.32 -5.93
C PRO A 239 -17.06 4.50 -6.90
N TRP A 240 -15.90 4.03 -6.51
CA TRP A 240 -14.94 3.39 -7.40
C TRP A 240 -14.72 1.90 -7.11
N THR A 241 -15.58 1.29 -6.28
CA THR A 241 -15.47 -0.15 -5.97
C THR A 241 -15.69 -1.01 -7.21
N SER A 242 -15.12 -2.22 -7.20
CA SER A 242 -15.34 -3.21 -8.26
C SER A 242 -16.82 -3.56 -8.44
N LYS A 243 -17.62 -3.57 -7.36
CA LYS A 243 -19.07 -3.77 -7.42
C LYS A 243 -19.75 -2.67 -8.23
N GLU A 244 -19.45 -1.41 -7.91
CA GLU A 244 -20.02 -0.26 -8.63
C GLU A 244 -19.58 -0.21 -10.09
N VAL A 245 -18.33 -0.57 -10.40
CA VAL A 245 -17.86 -0.69 -11.79
C VAL A 245 -18.66 -1.76 -12.54
N ILE A 246 -18.92 -2.92 -11.94
CA ILE A 246 -19.75 -3.97 -12.55
C ILE A 246 -21.17 -3.46 -12.74
N GLU A 247 -21.80 -2.87 -11.72
CA GLU A 247 -23.19 -2.40 -11.74
C GLU A 247 -23.43 -1.27 -12.76
N HIS A 248 -22.42 -0.45 -13.06
CA HIS A 248 -22.49 0.67 -13.99
C HIS A 248 -21.90 0.39 -15.38
N THR A 249 -21.44 -0.84 -15.62
CA THR A 249 -20.96 -1.28 -16.94
C THR A 249 -21.70 -2.54 -17.39
N SER A 250 -21.45 -2.98 -18.61
CA SER A 250 -22.03 -4.25 -19.10
C SER A 250 -21.06 -5.00 -20.00
N GLY A 251 -20.97 -6.32 -19.77
CA GLY A 251 -20.26 -7.19 -20.66
C GLY A 251 -19.04 -7.90 -20.08
N PHE A 252 -18.71 -7.72 -18.82
CA PHE A 252 -17.82 -8.62 -18.13
C PHE A 252 -18.45 -10.01 -17.96
N ASP A 253 -17.62 -11.04 -17.98
CA ASP A 253 -17.98 -12.42 -17.66
C ASP A 253 -17.56 -12.77 -16.24
N ALA A 254 -16.41 -12.23 -15.80
CA ALA A 254 -15.90 -12.32 -14.43
C ALA A 254 -15.03 -11.09 -14.13
N PHE A 255 -14.69 -10.91 -12.84
CA PHE A 255 -13.86 -9.81 -12.35
C PHE A 255 -12.93 -10.34 -11.25
N ILE A 256 -11.63 -10.19 -11.46
CA ILE A 256 -10.57 -10.45 -10.49
C ILE A 256 -10.13 -9.10 -9.92
N ASP A 257 -10.16 -8.95 -8.61
CA ASP A 257 -9.96 -7.67 -7.93
C ASP A 257 -8.91 -7.75 -6.81
N GLY A 258 -8.51 -6.61 -6.26
CA GLY A 258 -7.57 -6.43 -5.15
C GLY A 258 -7.96 -5.22 -4.28
N HIS A 259 -6.97 -4.58 -3.63
CA HIS A 259 -7.05 -3.32 -2.89
C HIS A 259 -7.63 -3.40 -1.47
N SER A 260 -8.79 -4.01 -1.27
CA SER A 260 -9.45 -4.08 0.03
C SER A 260 -8.98 -5.24 0.92
N HIS A 261 -8.02 -6.05 0.45
CA HIS A 261 -7.50 -7.24 1.14
C HIS A 261 -8.60 -8.25 1.50
N THR A 262 -9.72 -8.23 0.78
CA THR A 262 -10.89 -9.06 1.10
C THR A 262 -10.67 -10.49 0.63
N LYS A 263 -10.84 -11.46 1.53
CA LYS A 263 -10.91 -12.88 1.14
C LYS A 263 -12.31 -13.19 0.58
N MET A 264 -12.43 -13.31 -0.73
CA MET A 264 -13.69 -13.51 -1.44
C MET A 264 -13.53 -14.59 -2.51
N GLU A 265 -14.04 -15.80 -2.26
CA GLU A 265 -14.00 -16.87 -3.24
C GLU A 265 -14.86 -16.56 -4.45
N CYS A 266 -16.10 -16.10 -4.25
CA CYS A 266 -17.01 -15.63 -5.31
C CYS A 266 -18.16 -14.82 -4.74
N GLU A 267 -18.41 -13.65 -5.31
CA GLU A 267 -19.66 -12.91 -5.16
C GLU A 267 -20.26 -12.65 -6.55
N TRP A 268 -21.57 -12.93 -6.73
CA TRP A 268 -22.25 -12.68 -7.99
C TRP A 268 -22.88 -11.29 -7.98
N VAL A 269 -22.33 -10.38 -8.77
CA VAL A 269 -22.80 -9.00 -8.92
C VAL A 269 -23.52 -8.87 -10.26
N LYS A 270 -24.66 -8.19 -10.29
CA LYS A 270 -25.38 -7.94 -11.54
C LYS A 270 -24.82 -6.73 -12.26
N ASP A 271 -24.48 -6.89 -13.53
CA ASP A 271 -24.08 -5.78 -14.38
C ASP A 271 -25.27 -4.89 -14.80
N LEU A 272 -25.00 -3.78 -15.48
CA LEU A 272 -26.01 -2.83 -15.95
C LEU A 272 -27.09 -3.48 -16.82
N SER A 273 -26.80 -4.60 -17.50
CA SER A 273 -27.74 -5.37 -18.29
C SER A 273 -28.52 -6.41 -17.49
N GLY A 274 -28.19 -6.62 -16.22
CA GLY A 274 -28.74 -7.64 -15.33
C GLY A 274 -28.05 -9.00 -15.40
N LYS A 275 -26.95 -9.12 -16.17
CA LYS A 275 -26.13 -10.34 -16.24
C LYS A 275 -25.33 -10.48 -14.94
N ALA A 276 -25.28 -11.69 -14.38
CA ALA A 276 -24.44 -11.99 -13.23
C ALA A 276 -22.96 -12.10 -13.63
N VAL A 277 -22.08 -11.40 -12.92
CA VAL A 277 -20.62 -11.38 -13.08
C VAL A 277 -19.99 -11.95 -11.82
N ALA A 278 -19.10 -12.91 -11.96
CA ALA A 278 -18.37 -13.48 -10.82
C ALA A 278 -17.25 -12.53 -10.39
N LEU A 279 -17.32 -11.98 -9.17
CA LEU A 279 -16.30 -11.14 -8.55
C LEU A 279 -15.53 -11.95 -7.51
N THR A 280 -14.21 -11.82 -7.49
CA THR A 280 -13.32 -12.58 -6.60
C THR A 280 -12.08 -11.79 -6.18
N GLN A 281 -11.57 -12.06 -4.96
CA GLN A 281 -10.30 -11.56 -4.41
C GLN A 281 -9.63 -12.64 -3.57
N THR A 282 -8.28 -12.62 -3.45
CA THR A 282 -7.53 -13.67 -2.73
C THR A 282 -7.23 -13.32 -1.26
N GLY A 283 -7.63 -12.16 -0.77
CA GLY A 283 -7.13 -11.59 0.48
C GLY A 283 -5.83 -10.83 0.21
N SER A 284 -4.84 -11.00 1.06
CA SER A 284 -3.55 -10.33 0.93
C SER A 284 -2.40 -11.24 1.35
N TYR A 285 -1.15 -10.83 1.10
CA TYR A 285 0.09 -11.41 1.64
C TYR A 285 0.24 -12.91 1.33
N PHE A 286 -0.12 -13.35 0.12
CA PHE A 286 -0.18 -14.76 -0.25
C PHE A 286 -1.02 -15.65 0.70
N ALA A 287 -2.06 -15.09 1.32
CA ALA A 287 -2.98 -15.93 2.11
C ALA A 287 -3.70 -16.95 1.23
N ASN A 288 -3.97 -16.61 -0.02
CA ASN A 288 -4.53 -17.53 -1.01
C ASN A 288 -3.98 -17.20 -2.41
N VAL A 289 -4.03 -18.20 -3.30
CA VAL A 289 -4.05 -18.01 -4.76
C VAL A 289 -5.44 -18.36 -5.26
N GLY A 290 -5.99 -17.53 -6.12
CA GLY A 290 -7.29 -17.78 -6.73
C GLY A 290 -7.17 -18.72 -7.94
N GLU A 291 -8.17 -19.55 -8.14
CA GLU A 291 -8.35 -20.37 -9.33
C GLU A 291 -9.73 -20.14 -9.91
N MET A 292 -9.78 -19.55 -11.10
CA MET A 292 -10.99 -19.41 -11.89
C MET A 292 -10.94 -20.43 -13.03
N THR A 293 -11.99 -21.24 -13.19
CA THR A 293 -12.12 -22.16 -14.30
C THR A 293 -13.27 -21.75 -15.20
N ILE A 294 -12.97 -21.47 -16.46
CA ILE A 294 -13.95 -21.35 -17.55
C ILE A 294 -14.08 -22.74 -18.17
N LYS A 295 -15.20 -23.41 -17.90
CA LYS A 295 -15.42 -24.78 -18.38
C LYS A 295 -15.74 -24.82 -19.87
N ALA A 296 -15.61 -26.00 -20.45
CA ALA A 296 -15.95 -26.23 -21.87
C ALA A 296 -17.40 -25.87 -22.21
N ASP A 297 -18.33 -26.03 -21.26
CA ASP A 297 -19.75 -25.65 -21.40
C ASP A 297 -20.00 -24.13 -21.25
N GLY A 298 -18.96 -23.35 -20.90
CA GLY A 298 -19.03 -21.91 -20.74
C GLY A 298 -19.31 -21.42 -19.32
N SER A 299 -19.56 -22.32 -18.37
CA SER A 299 -19.75 -21.94 -16.98
C SER A 299 -18.45 -21.51 -16.33
N ILE A 300 -18.53 -20.56 -15.38
CA ILE A 300 -17.39 -20.08 -14.61
C ILE A 300 -17.52 -20.57 -13.17
N ALA A 301 -16.41 -21.09 -12.62
CA ALA A 301 -16.30 -21.49 -11.23
C ALA A 301 -15.00 -20.91 -10.66
N THR A 302 -15.03 -20.50 -9.39
CA THR A 302 -13.88 -19.97 -8.68
C THR A 302 -13.64 -20.73 -7.38
N ARG A 303 -12.41 -20.77 -6.94
CA ARG A 303 -12.03 -21.26 -5.60
C ARG A 303 -10.75 -20.58 -5.14
N LEU A 304 -10.51 -20.62 -3.82
CA LEU A 304 -9.29 -20.16 -3.21
C LEU A 304 -8.45 -21.34 -2.71
N ILE A 305 -7.17 -21.32 -3.01
CA ILE A 305 -6.17 -22.30 -2.58
C ILE A 305 -5.28 -21.59 -1.54
N SER A 306 -5.28 -22.07 -0.29
CA SER A 306 -4.56 -21.44 0.83
C SER A 306 -3.19 -22.04 1.12
N SER A 307 -2.86 -23.18 0.50
CA SER A 307 -1.56 -23.83 0.69
C SER A 307 -1.23 -24.73 -0.50
N TYR A 308 0.07 -24.90 -0.78
CA TYR A 308 0.56 -25.82 -1.80
C TYR A 308 1.96 -26.33 -1.42
N GLU A 309 2.16 -27.65 -1.40
CA GLU A 309 3.44 -28.25 -0.99
C GLU A 309 4.51 -28.25 -2.09
N GLY A 310 4.12 -28.07 -3.36
CA GLY A 310 5.05 -27.99 -4.49
C GLY A 310 5.84 -26.70 -4.48
N SER A 311 7.07 -26.75 -4.94
CA SER A 311 7.95 -25.59 -5.10
C SER A 311 8.76 -25.71 -6.39
N ASP A 312 8.80 -24.65 -7.21
CA ASP A 312 9.72 -24.58 -8.34
C ASP A 312 11.11 -24.18 -7.83
N SER A 313 12.11 -25.04 -8.04
CA SER A 313 13.44 -24.85 -7.46
C SER A 313 14.15 -23.60 -7.99
N ALA A 314 13.96 -23.25 -9.26
CA ALA A 314 14.62 -22.07 -9.85
C ALA A 314 14.05 -20.78 -9.27
N VAL A 315 12.73 -20.69 -9.08
CA VAL A 315 12.09 -19.54 -8.45
C VAL A 315 12.44 -19.48 -6.95
N ALA A 316 12.47 -20.64 -6.28
CA ALA A 316 12.86 -20.73 -4.87
C ALA A 316 14.30 -20.27 -4.62
N ASP A 317 15.24 -20.63 -5.52
CA ASP A 317 16.63 -20.19 -5.41
C ASP A 317 16.76 -18.65 -5.49
N ILE A 318 16.06 -18.01 -6.43
CA ILE A 318 16.01 -16.54 -6.54
C ILE A 318 15.42 -15.93 -5.29
N GLN A 319 14.27 -16.41 -4.84
CA GLN A 319 13.55 -15.91 -3.67
C GLN A 319 14.41 -16.04 -2.40
N ASN A 320 14.97 -17.22 -2.13
CA ASN A 320 15.74 -17.49 -0.93
C ASN A 320 17.06 -16.67 -0.91
N ALA A 321 17.72 -16.52 -2.06
CA ALA A 321 18.92 -15.70 -2.16
C ALA A 321 18.64 -14.23 -1.83
N TRP A 322 17.52 -13.69 -2.32
CA TRP A 322 17.12 -12.32 -2.03
C TRP A 322 16.72 -12.14 -0.54
N VAL A 323 15.87 -13.03 -0.01
CA VAL A 323 15.50 -13.02 1.41
C VAL A 323 16.74 -13.06 2.30
N ALA A 324 17.66 -13.99 2.05
CA ALA A 324 18.89 -14.10 2.84
C ALA A 324 19.76 -12.83 2.75
N SER A 325 19.84 -12.21 1.57
CA SER A 325 20.60 -10.95 1.39
C SER A 325 20.02 -9.79 2.20
N VAL A 326 18.69 -9.64 2.18
CA VAL A 326 18.00 -8.58 2.96
C VAL A 326 18.10 -8.87 4.46
N ASP A 327 17.95 -10.13 4.87
CA ASP A 327 18.06 -10.54 6.28
C ASP A 327 19.48 -10.32 6.84
N ASP A 328 20.51 -10.60 6.04
CA ASP A 328 21.92 -10.32 6.44
C ASP A 328 22.18 -8.82 6.60
N MET A 329 21.63 -7.99 5.69
CA MET A 329 21.79 -6.54 5.76
C MET A 329 21.07 -5.89 6.96
N LEU A 330 19.90 -6.41 7.32
CA LEU A 330 18.99 -5.78 8.30
C LEU A 330 18.85 -6.58 9.60
N GLY A 331 19.54 -7.71 9.74
CA GLY A 331 19.38 -8.65 10.84
C GLY A 331 20.08 -8.27 12.14
N GLU A 332 20.85 -7.17 12.20
CA GLU A 332 21.52 -6.73 13.42
C GLU A 332 20.50 -6.39 14.52
N LYS A 333 20.64 -7.03 15.70
CA LYS A 333 19.81 -6.73 16.87
C LYS A 333 20.13 -5.33 17.38
N ILE A 334 19.10 -4.52 17.63
CA ILE A 334 19.22 -3.13 18.06
C ILE A 334 18.56 -2.85 19.40
N ALA A 335 17.58 -3.65 19.81
CA ALA A 335 16.86 -3.50 21.08
C ALA A 335 16.12 -4.80 21.45
N VAL A 336 15.56 -4.82 22.66
CA VAL A 336 14.63 -5.84 23.14
C VAL A 336 13.30 -5.18 23.47
N ALA A 337 12.21 -5.58 22.82
CA ALA A 337 10.88 -5.15 23.22
C ALA A 337 10.35 -6.06 24.34
N ASP A 338 9.99 -5.48 25.47
CA ASP A 338 9.45 -6.22 26.62
C ASP A 338 7.93 -6.45 26.51
N THR A 339 7.28 -5.73 25.61
CA THR A 339 5.84 -5.85 25.31
C THR A 339 5.59 -5.99 23.81
N ASN A 340 4.38 -6.38 23.47
CA ASN A 340 3.95 -6.36 22.06
C ASN A 340 3.56 -4.95 21.65
N PHE A 341 3.87 -4.61 20.39
CA PHE A 341 3.45 -3.36 19.74
C PHE A 341 2.42 -3.66 18.66
N TYR A 342 1.29 -2.95 18.68
CA TYR A 342 0.10 -3.31 17.92
C TYR A 342 -0.28 -2.26 16.88
N ILE A 343 -0.63 -2.74 15.68
CA ILE A 343 -1.48 -2.01 14.72
C ILE A 343 -2.92 -2.48 14.82
N SER A 344 -3.15 -3.66 15.40
CA SER A 344 -4.44 -4.34 15.54
C SER A 344 -4.94 -4.27 16.98
N ASP A 345 -6.23 -4.34 17.17
CA ASP A 345 -6.83 -4.51 18.48
C ASP A 345 -6.50 -5.93 18.99
N PRO A 346 -5.85 -6.08 20.15
CA PRO A 346 -5.37 -7.38 20.62
C PRO A 346 -6.48 -8.34 21.01
N GLU A 347 -7.71 -7.85 21.29
CA GLU A 347 -8.86 -8.68 21.68
C GLU A 347 -9.63 -9.16 20.45
N THR A 348 -9.82 -8.29 19.46
CA THR A 348 -10.66 -8.58 18.29
C THR A 348 -9.86 -8.96 17.04
N GLY A 349 -8.56 -8.64 16.98
CA GLY A 349 -7.70 -8.80 15.81
C GLY A 349 -8.01 -7.83 14.67
N LYS A 350 -8.96 -6.89 14.85
CA LYS A 350 -9.26 -5.87 13.83
C LYS A 350 -8.17 -4.80 13.79
N ARG A 351 -7.84 -4.33 12.60
CA ARG A 351 -6.88 -3.24 12.43
C ARG A 351 -7.39 -1.97 13.10
N ARG A 352 -6.59 -1.43 14.04
CA ARG A 352 -6.93 -0.26 14.87
C ARG A 352 -6.14 1.00 14.48
N ILE A 353 -4.90 0.84 14.05
CA ILE A 353 -3.95 1.94 13.75
C ILE A 353 -4.51 3.02 12.80
N ARG A 354 -5.49 2.68 11.97
CA ARG A 354 -6.15 3.58 11.03
C ARG A 354 -7.45 4.19 11.54
N MET A 355 -7.79 3.95 12.80
CA MET A 355 -9.09 4.33 13.38
C MET A 355 -8.96 4.92 14.79
N ALA A 356 -7.93 4.53 15.54
CA ALA A 356 -7.73 4.92 16.93
C ALA A 356 -6.25 4.77 17.32
N GLU A 357 -5.91 5.33 18.48
CA GLU A 357 -4.58 5.26 19.08
C GLU A 357 -4.14 3.82 19.36
N THR A 358 -2.85 3.54 19.18
CA THR A 358 -2.17 2.28 19.55
C THR A 358 -0.79 2.59 20.09
N ASN A 359 -0.22 1.68 20.89
CA ASN A 359 1.12 1.83 21.43
C ASN A 359 2.22 1.89 20.35
N LEU A 360 2.04 1.18 19.23
CA LEU A 360 2.98 1.28 18.11
C LEU A 360 2.87 2.63 17.39
N GLY A 361 1.65 3.15 17.26
CA GLY A 361 1.43 4.50 16.70
C GLY A 361 2.12 5.58 17.53
N ASP A 362 2.01 5.47 18.85
CA ASP A 362 2.70 6.36 19.79
C ASP A 362 4.21 6.21 19.68
N PHE A 363 4.73 4.97 19.67
CA PHE A 363 6.16 4.70 19.57
C PHE A 363 6.80 5.30 18.30
N VAL A 364 6.13 5.16 17.16
CA VAL A 364 6.61 5.72 15.89
C VAL A 364 6.58 7.25 15.90
N ALA A 365 5.50 7.86 16.42
CA ALA A 365 5.39 9.31 16.54
C ALA A 365 6.42 9.88 17.53
N ASP A 366 6.65 9.19 18.66
CA ASP A 366 7.67 9.54 19.64
C ASP A 366 9.08 9.43 19.06
N GLY A 367 9.32 8.43 18.20
CA GLY A 367 10.57 8.30 17.48
C GLY A 367 10.88 9.52 16.61
N ILE A 368 9.90 10.03 15.88
CA ILE A 368 10.05 11.25 15.07
C ILE A 368 10.27 12.47 15.97
N TYR A 369 9.47 12.61 17.02
CA TYR A 369 9.57 13.72 17.98
C TYR A 369 10.95 13.76 18.66
N SER A 370 11.41 12.61 19.18
CA SER A 370 12.71 12.45 19.83
C SER A 370 13.86 12.69 18.84
N TYR A 371 13.73 12.21 17.60
CA TYR A 371 14.77 12.38 16.60
C TYR A 371 15.08 13.87 16.34
N PHE A 372 14.06 14.70 16.15
CA PHE A 372 14.30 16.14 15.96
C PHE A 372 14.79 16.83 17.22
N ASN A 373 14.20 16.56 18.38
CA ASN A 373 14.55 17.25 19.62
C ASN A 373 15.91 16.81 20.20
N GLU A 374 16.26 15.52 20.11
CA GLU A 374 17.44 14.98 20.80
C GLU A 374 18.60 14.67 19.84
N VAL A 375 18.32 14.20 18.61
CA VAL A 375 19.38 13.82 17.64
C VAL A 375 19.79 15.01 16.78
N GLU A 376 18.82 15.64 16.10
CA GLU A 376 19.04 16.82 15.27
C GLU A 376 19.22 18.11 16.08
N GLN A 377 18.80 18.09 17.36
CA GLN A 377 18.79 19.25 18.26
C GLN A 377 18.04 20.45 17.67
N LEU A 378 16.98 20.17 16.91
CA LEU A 378 16.06 21.14 16.36
C LEU A 378 14.78 21.09 17.19
N HIS A 379 14.27 22.27 17.57
CA HIS A 379 13.03 22.35 18.31
C HIS A 379 11.87 21.80 17.48
N CYS A 380 11.14 20.83 18.03
CA CYS A 380 9.94 20.24 17.47
C CYS A 380 8.83 20.31 18.53
N ASP A 381 7.73 20.99 18.22
CA ASP A 381 6.58 21.11 19.12
C ASP A 381 5.68 19.87 19.07
N ILE A 382 5.49 19.31 17.88
CA ILE A 382 4.61 18.18 17.62
C ILE A 382 5.18 17.32 16.50
N ALA A 383 5.05 16.01 16.63
CA ALA A 383 5.29 15.09 15.52
C ALA A 383 4.02 14.32 15.16
N ILE A 384 3.86 13.99 13.88
CA ILE A 384 2.75 13.23 13.35
C ILE A 384 3.22 12.04 12.52
N MET A 385 2.46 10.93 12.60
CA MET A 385 2.61 9.78 11.71
C MET A 385 1.24 9.29 11.27
N ASN A 386 1.06 9.12 9.97
CA ASN A 386 -0.19 8.57 9.44
C ASN A 386 -0.28 7.06 9.66
N GLY A 387 -1.43 6.56 10.08
CA GLY A 387 -1.66 5.15 10.40
C GLY A 387 -1.45 4.21 9.19
N GLY A 388 -1.59 4.73 7.97
CA GLY A 388 -1.27 4.02 6.73
C GLY A 388 0.22 3.72 6.56
N GLY A 389 1.09 4.52 7.18
CA GLY A 389 2.54 4.38 7.17
C GLY A 389 3.08 3.29 8.11
N ILE A 390 2.25 2.75 9.01
CA ILE A 390 2.62 1.74 10.01
C ILE A 390 1.97 0.41 9.63
N ARG A 391 2.79 -0.62 9.31
CA ARG A 391 2.34 -1.76 8.50
C ARG A 391 2.31 -3.13 9.17
N ALA A 392 2.97 -3.31 10.31
CA ALA A 392 3.08 -4.61 10.98
C ALA A 392 2.92 -4.48 12.50
N ASP A 393 2.22 -5.46 13.12
CA ASP A 393 2.32 -5.72 14.56
C ASP A 393 3.70 -6.29 14.87
N GLU A 394 4.28 -5.91 16.02
CA GLU A 394 5.54 -6.48 16.47
C GLU A 394 5.40 -7.13 17.84
N LYS A 395 5.94 -8.34 17.96
CA LYS A 395 5.91 -9.09 19.22
C LYS A 395 7.07 -8.71 20.11
N ALA A 396 6.88 -8.92 21.43
CA ALA A 396 7.98 -8.89 22.39
C ALA A 396 9.11 -9.81 21.94
N GLY A 397 10.35 -9.33 22.09
CA GLY A 397 11.56 -10.02 21.67
C GLY A 397 12.59 -9.08 21.05
N TYR A 398 13.55 -9.65 20.36
CA TYR A 398 14.60 -8.85 19.71
C TYR A 398 14.06 -8.03 18.55
N TRP A 399 14.37 -6.74 18.56
CA TRP A 399 14.17 -5.85 17.43
C TRP A 399 15.48 -5.72 16.63
N THR A 400 15.33 -5.64 15.31
CA THR A 400 16.40 -5.48 14.34
C THR A 400 16.08 -4.31 13.41
N PHE A 401 17.02 -3.89 12.56
CA PHE A 401 16.68 -2.93 11.49
C PHE A 401 15.58 -3.47 10.57
N LYS A 402 15.54 -4.80 10.35
CA LYS A 402 14.45 -5.44 9.60
C LYS A 402 13.09 -5.22 10.26
N THR A 403 12.99 -5.40 11.59
CA THR A 403 11.77 -5.12 12.36
C THR A 403 11.28 -3.70 12.09
N CYS A 404 12.16 -2.71 12.23
CA CYS A 404 11.80 -1.32 11.94
C CYS A 404 11.38 -1.10 10.48
N LYS A 405 12.05 -1.77 9.53
CA LYS A 405 11.71 -1.69 8.11
C LYS A 405 10.39 -2.40 7.76
N GLN A 406 9.98 -3.41 8.53
CA GLN A 406 8.66 -4.06 8.38
C GLN A 406 7.54 -3.15 8.90
N VAL A 407 7.77 -2.44 10.00
CA VAL A 407 6.83 -1.46 10.53
C VAL A 407 6.69 -0.26 9.59
N SER A 408 7.80 0.29 9.09
CA SER A 408 7.85 1.48 8.21
C SER A 408 8.58 1.16 6.90
N PRO A 409 7.92 0.51 5.92
CA PRO A 409 8.60 -0.05 4.74
C PRO A 409 8.77 0.93 3.58
N PHE A 410 8.18 2.13 3.63
CA PHE A 410 8.05 3.01 2.46
C PHE A 410 9.34 3.74 2.08
N GLY A 411 10.29 3.91 3.02
CA GLY A 411 11.49 4.72 2.81
C GLY A 411 11.17 6.21 2.72
N ASN A 412 10.08 6.64 3.36
CA ASN A 412 9.78 8.05 3.54
C ASN A 412 10.88 8.72 4.37
N VAL A 413 11.07 10.01 4.16
CA VAL A 413 12.14 10.76 4.83
C VAL A 413 11.53 11.77 5.79
N ALA A 414 12.07 11.81 7.02
CA ALA A 414 11.61 12.74 8.02
C ALA A 414 11.94 14.18 7.64
N CYS A 415 11.02 15.09 7.89
CA CYS A 415 11.16 16.53 7.68
C CYS A 415 10.49 17.31 8.81
N LEU A 416 10.88 18.58 8.94
CA LEU A 416 10.36 19.53 9.92
C LEU A 416 9.87 20.78 9.20
N MET A 417 8.64 21.19 9.46
CA MET A 417 7.99 22.34 8.83
C MET A 417 7.48 23.33 9.87
N SER A 418 7.43 24.62 9.50
CA SER A 418 6.75 25.65 10.27
C SER A 418 5.31 25.76 9.78
N VAL A 419 4.36 25.41 10.64
CA VAL A 419 2.93 25.39 10.33
C VAL A 419 2.15 26.23 11.34
N THR A 420 1.01 26.78 10.96
CA THR A 420 0.12 27.47 11.89
C THR A 420 -0.68 26.47 12.74
N GLY A 421 -1.11 26.87 13.92
CA GLY A 421 -2.02 26.06 14.72
C GLY A 421 -3.32 25.75 14.01
N LYS A 422 -3.77 26.66 13.11
CA LYS A 422 -4.92 26.41 12.24
C LYS A 422 -4.68 25.23 11.28
N GLN A 423 -3.50 25.14 10.65
CA GLN A 423 -3.15 23.99 9.79
C GLN A 423 -3.09 22.69 10.59
N ILE A 424 -2.60 22.73 11.85
CA ILE A 424 -2.62 21.56 12.76
C ILE A 424 -4.07 21.15 13.05
N GLN A 425 -4.94 22.11 13.43
CA GLN A 425 -6.36 21.84 13.69
C GLN A 425 -7.04 21.21 12.46
N ASP A 426 -6.80 21.77 11.27
CA ASP A 426 -7.37 21.26 10.02
C ASP A 426 -6.85 19.86 9.67
N ALA A 427 -5.57 19.57 9.95
CA ALA A 427 -4.99 18.25 9.70
C ALA A 427 -5.59 17.19 10.64
N LEU A 428 -5.72 17.49 11.93
CA LEU A 428 -6.33 16.57 12.89
C LEU A 428 -7.82 16.33 12.58
N GLU A 429 -8.55 17.38 12.20
CA GLU A 429 -9.96 17.30 11.78
C GLU A 429 -10.11 16.43 10.51
N PHE A 430 -9.24 16.64 9.51
CA PHE A 430 -9.22 15.85 8.28
C PHE A 430 -8.85 14.39 8.56
N ALA A 431 -7.88 14.14 9.44
CA ALA A 431 -7.49 12.80 9.87
C ALA A 431 -8.65 12.05 10.56
N ALA A 432 -9.44 12.77 11.36
CA ALA A 432 -10.56 12.23 12.13
C ALA A 432 -11.86 12.05 11.33
N ARG A 433 -11.89 12.40 10.02
CA ARG A 433 -13.12 12.47 9.21
C ARG A 433 -13.97 11.20 9.19
N PHE A 434 -13.39 10.04 9.42
CA PHE A 434 -14.09 8.75 9.46
C PHE A 434 -14.21 8.15 10.86
N ALA A 435 -13.72 8.83 11.92
CA ALA A 435 -13.83 8.35 13.29
C ALA A 435 -15.29 8.09 13.68
N GLY A 436 -15.53 7.04 14.43
CA GLY A 436 -16.87 6.59 14.82
C GLY A 436 -17.63 5.82 13.73
N THR A 437 -16.98 5.50 12.60
CA THR A 437 -17.53 4.65 11.54
C THR A 437 -16.73 3.37 11.39
N GLU A 438 -17.18 2.44 10.54
CA GLU A 438 -16.41 1.22 10.16
C GLU A 438 -15.32 1.50 9.11
N LYS A 439 -15.19 2.74 8.63
CA LYS A 439 -14.24 3.10 7.59
C LYS A 439 -12.84 3.30 8.16
N GLU A 440 -11.88 2.56 7.63
CA GLU A 440 -10.46 2.80 7.90
C GLU A 440 -9.96 4.06 7.18
N ASN A 441 -9.05 4.78 7.81
CA ASN A 441 -8.40 5.96 7.24
C ASN A 441 -6.88 5.86 7.32
N GLY A 442 -6.21 5.62 6.19
CA GLY A 442 -4.74 5.65 6.14
C GLY A 442 -4.14 6.95 6.67
N GLY A 443 -4.84 8.06 6.47
CA GLY A 443 -4.49 9.38 7.00
C GLY A 443 -4.92 9.62 8.46
N PHE A 444 -5.32 8.62 9.26
CA PHE A 444 -5.49 8.79 10.70
C PHE A 444 -4.14 9.13 11.34
N LEU A 445 -4.06 10.22 12.10
CA LEU A 445 -2.79 10.73 12.62
C LEU A 445 -2.54 10.30 14.06
N HIS A 446 -1.46 9.55 14.28
CA HIS A 446 -0.81 9.38 15.58
C HIS A 446 0.05 10.59 15.87
N VAL A 447 0.12 11.01 17.12
CA VAL A 447 0.78 12.26 17.52
C VAL A 447 1.76 12.05 18.67
N ALA A 448 2.84 12.81 18.66
CA ALA A 448 3.75 13.00 19.78
C ALA A 448 3.86 14.49 20.10
N GLY A 449 4.02 14.82 21.39
CA GLY A 449 3.98 16.23 21.81
C GLY A 449 2.60 16.88 21.75
N ALA A 450 1.54 16.13 21.47
CA ALA A 450 0.16 16.64 21.42
C ALA A 450 -0.84 15.67 22.02
N SER A 451 -2.03 16.17 22.37
CA SER A 451 -3.22 15.37 22.71
C SER A 451 -4.48 16.05 22.20
N TYR A 452 -5.54 15.26 21.89
CA TYR A 452 -6.80 15.80 21.39
C TYR A 452 -7.98 14.85 21.59
N GLU A 453 -9.19 15.37 21.43
CA GLU A 453 -10.44 14.63 21.52
C GLU A 453 -11.16 14.62 20.16
N ILE A 454 -11.77 13.49 19.81
CA ILE A 454 -12.61 13.32 18.62
C ILE A 454 -14.04 13.07 19.07
N HIS A 455 -14.95 14.01 18.82
CA HIS A 455 -16.37 13.91 19.14
C HIS A 455 -17.14 13.30 17.96
N THR A 456 -17.49 12.02 18.06
CA THR A 456 -18.12 11.25 16.96
C THR A 456 -19.59 11.58 16.75
N ASP A 457 -20.24 12.22 17.74
CA ASP A 457 -21.59 12.77 17.64
C ASP A 457 -21.67 14.04 16.77
N ILE A 458 -20.53 14.69 16.49
CA ILE A 458 -20.43 15.85 15.60
C ILE A 458 -20.23 15.36 14.17
N PRO A 459 -21.08 15.78 13.20
CA PRO A 459 -20.94 15.40 11.81
C PRO A 459 -19.61 15.86 11.20
N ASN A 460 -19.00 15.01 10.36
CA ASN A 460 -17.87 15.44 9.55
C ASN A 460 -18.33 16.46 8.50
N THR A 461 -17.67 17.61 8.44
CA THR A 461 -17.95 18.70 7.49
C THR A 461 -16.69 19.20 6.79
N VAL A 462 -15.62 18.40 6.82
CA VAL A 462 -14.37 18.67 6.08
C VAL A 462 -14.66 18.65 4.59
N GLN A 463 -14.08 19.62 3.87
CA GLN A 463 -14.27 19.74 2.44
C GLN A 463 -13.13 19.06 1.68
N THR A 464 -13.49 18.23 0.71
CA THR A 464 -12.54 17.55 -0.17
C THR A 464 -12.93 17.73 -1.63
N ASP A 465 -11.96 17.61 -2.53
CA ASP A 465 -12.20 17.52 -3.96
C ASP A 465 -12.57 16.10 -4.42
N GLU A 466 -12.71 15.92 -5.75
CA GLU A 466 -13.02 14.64 -6.40
C GLU A 466 -11.97 13.53 -6.20
N LYS A 467 -10.81 13.88 -5.66
CA LYS A 467 -9.70 12.95 -5.39
C LYS A 467 -9.50 12.70 -3.90
N ASN A 468 -10.45 13.12 -3.07
CA ASN A 468 -10.36 13.10 -1.61
C ASN A 468 -9.23 13.98 -1.02
N VAL A 469 -8.72 14.95 -1.79
CA VAL A 469 -7.74 15.93 -1.31
C VAL A 469 -8.47 17.04 -0.57
N TRP A 470 -7.95 17.43 0.60
CA TRP A 470 -8.49 18.54 1.38
C TRP A 470 -8.48 19.86 0.57
N ILE A 471 -9.61 20.58 0.57
CA ILE A 471 -9.77 21.89 -0.10
C ILE A 471 -10.28 23.00 0.83
N GLY A 472 -10.58 22.68 2.08
CA GLY A 472 -11.06 23.67 3.05
C GLY A 472 -11.38 23.09 4.41
N SER A 473 -11.30 23.95 5.43
CA SER A 473 -11.62 23.62 6.81
C SER A 473 -13.05 23.13 6.97
N ALA A 474 -13.29 22.36 8.02
CA ALA A 474 -14.63 21.96 8.44
C ALA A 474 -15.52 23.19 8.67
N THR A 475 -16.80 23.07 8.31
CA THR A 475 -17.79 24.11 8.53
C THR A 475 -18.57 23.84 9.82
N GLY A 476 -18.76 24.87 10.65
CA GLY A 476 -19.47 24.76 11.95
C GLY A 476 -18.55 24.29 13.09
N THR A 477 -19.08 23.51 14.01
CA THR A 477 -18.31 22.99 15.15
C THR A 477 -17.40 21.85 14.70
N PRO A 478 -16.08 21.95 14.90
CA PRO A 478 -15.17 20.88 14.56
C PRO A 478 -15.38 19.67 15.50
N ARG A 479 -15.19 18.46 14.97
CA ARG A 479 -15.26 17.25 15.78
C ARG A 479 -13.98 17.00 16.58
N VAL A 480 -12.84 17.54 16.13
CA VAL A 480 -11.60 17.53 16.91
C VAL A 480 -11.57 18.74 17.83
N GLN A 481 -11.54 18.46 19.13
CA GLN A 481 -11.60 19.46 20.19
C GLN A 481 -10.49 19.23 21.22
N ASN A 482 -10.31 20.19 22.12
CA ASN A 482 -9.34 20.13 23.21
C ASN A 482 -7.92 19.76 22.78
N VAL A 483 -7.52 20.25 21.59
CA VAL A 483 -6.15 20.05 21.11
C VAL A 483 -5.18 20.78 22.02
N LYS A 484 -4.19 20.05 22.53
CA LYS A 484 -3.16 20.58 23.42
C LYS A 484 -1.80 20.19 22.93
N ILE A 485 -0.82 21.09 23.06
CA ILE A 485 0.57 20.88 22.71
C ILE A 485 1.40 20.82 23.99
N TYR A 486 2.31 19.86 24.07
CA TYR A 486 3.19 19.70 25.20
C TYR A 486 4.24 20.82 25.28
N ASN A 487 4.32 21.47 26.41
CA ASN A 487 5.34 22.45 26.70
C ASN A 487 6.41 21.84 27.64
N LYS A 488 7.58 21.53 27.08
CA LYS A 488 8.70 20.91 27.82
C LYS A 488 9.14 21.77 29.02
N ALA A 489 9.04 23.10 28.93
CA ALA A 489 9.50 24.01 29.99
C ALA A 489 8.56 24.01 31.19
N SER A 490 7.25 23.91 30.99
CA SER A 490 6.25 23.83 32.06
C SER A 490 5.96 22.39 32.49
N GLY A 491 6.26 21.38 31.67
CA GLY A 491 5.90 19.99 31.88
C GLY A 491 4.39 19.75 31.75
N THR A 492 3.67 20.57 30.97
CA THR A 492 2.21 20.50 30.84
C THR A 492 1.76 20.59 29.40
N TYR A 493 0.56 20.05 29.12
CA TYR A 493 -0.11 20.21 27.84
C TYR A 493 -0.94 21.49 27.83
N GLU A 494 -0.62 22.43 26.94
CA GLU A 494 -1.25 23.74 26.81
C GLU A 494 -2.19 23.76 25.60
N PRO A 495 -3.34 24.50 25.64
CA PRO A 495 -4.24 24.59 24.51
C PRO A 495 -3.55 25.08 23.24
N LEU A 496 -3.87 24.48 22.09
CA LEU A 496 -3.42 24.91 20.77
C LEU A 496 -3.93 26.35 20.52
N ASP A 497 -3.01 27.22 20.09
CA ASP A 497 -3.34 28.57 19.61
C ASP A 497 -3.29 28.57 18.08
N GLU A 498 -4.46 28.62 17.43
CA GLU A 498 -4.55 28.55 15.95
C GLU A 498 -3.79 29.67 15.24
N SER A 499 -3.51 30.79 15.93
CA SER A 499 -2.82 31.95 15.35
C SER A 499 -1.29 31.87 15.44
N LYS A 500 -0.76 30.98 16.27
CA LYS A 500 0.69 30.76 16.40
C LYS A 500 1.22 29.80 15.34
N THR A 501 2.53 29.86 15.12
CA THR A 501 3.27 28.87 14.36
C THR A 501 3.93 27.86 15.31
N TYR A 502 3.99 26.62 14.84
CA TYR A 502 4.57 25.47 15.52
C TYR A 502 5.54 24.75 14.58
N ALA A 503 6.58 24.17 15.16
CA ALA A 503 7.46 23.27 14.43
C ALA A 503 6.85 21.87 14.42
N LEU A 504 6.36 21.45 13.25
CA LEU A 504 5.71 20.16 13.02
C LEU A 504 6.67 19.22 12.31
N ALA A 505 6.99 18.08 12.95
CA ALA A 505 7.74 17.00 12.34
C ALA A 505 6.81 15.90 11.79
N GLY A 506 7.29 15.21 10.76
CA GLY A 506 6.60 14.05 10.17
C GLY A 506 7.34 13.55 8.96
N MET A 507 6.73 12.62 8.23
CA MET A 507 7.30 12.09 7.01
C MET A 507 6.97 12.99 5.82
N ASN A 508 7.91 13.09 4.88
CA ASN A 508 7.74 13.84 3.62
C ASN A 508 6.47 13.43 2.85
N TYR A 509 6.06 12.18 2.94
CA TYR A 509 4.80 11.69 2.38
C TYR A 509 3.61 12.57 2.77
N THR A 510 3.39 12.76 4.08
CA THR A 510 2.25 13.55 4.59
C THR A 510 2.49 15.06 4.45
N LEU A 511 3.68 15.53 4.84
CA LEU A 511 3.94 16.96 5.01
C LEU A 511 4.28 17.68 3.70
N ARG A 512 5.18 17.11 2.88
CA ARG A 512 5.64 17.74 1.63
C ARG A 512 4.90 17.27 0.40
N ASN A 513 4.60 15.97 0.34
CA ASN A 513 4.03 15.35 -0.84
C ASN A 513 2.50 15.29 -0.78
N LEU A 514 1.92 15.79 0.32
CA LEU A 514 0.48 15.91 0.54
C LEU A 514 -0.24 14.55 0.48
N GLY A 515 0.46 13.48 0.83
CA GLY A 515 -0.06 12.11 0.88
C GLY A 515 -1.31 12.03 1.74
N ASP A 516 -2.17 11.04 1.50
CA ASP A 516 -3.51 10.92 2.09
C ASP A 516 -4.41 12.15 1.89
N GLY A 517 -3.98 13.15 1.07
CA GLY A 517 -4.75 14.36 0.77
C GLY A 517 -4.55 15.54 1.73
N PHE A 518 -3.46 15.57 2.50
CA PHE A 518 -3.16 16.64 3.48
C PHE A 518 -2.72 17.97 2.85
N ALA A 519 -3.51 18.52 1.93
CA ALA A 519 -3.18 19.75 1.19
C ALA A 519 -3.19 21.03 2.05
N MET A 520 -3.62 20.97 3.33
CA MET A 520 -3.48 22.12 4.24
C MET A 520 -2.02 22.47 4.53
N PHE A 521 -1.07 21.56 4.27
CA PHE A 521 0.36 21.81 4.45
C PHE A 521 1.04 22.39 3.20
N ASP A 522 0.32 22.53 2.07
CA ASP A 522 0.87 23.12 0.85
C ASP A 522 1.37 24.54 1.10
N GLY A 523 2.59 24.82 0.64
CA GLY A 523 3.24 26.13 0.81
C GLY A 523 3.74 26.42 2.23
N ALA A 524 3.63 25.51 3.20
CA ALA A 524 4.22 25.70 4.53
C ALA A 524 5.75 25.73 4.46
N GLU A 525 6.38 26.57 5.31
CA GLU A 525 7.83 26.77 5.32
C GLU A 525 8.56 25.50 5.79
N LEU A 526 9.52 25.05 5.02
CA LEU A 526 10.37 23.90 5.35
C LEU A 526 11.55 24.35 6.21
N ILE A 527 11.59 23.90 7.47
CA ILE A 527 12.70 24.19 8.41
C ILE A 527 13.87 23.24 8.13
N LYS A 528 13.58 21.96 7.98
CA LYS A 528 14.59 20.93 7.72
C LYS A 528 14.02 19.82 6.85
N ASP A 529 14.79 19.37 5.87
CA ASP A 529 14.38 18.39 4.87
C ASP A 529 15.34 17.20 4.81
N TYR A 530 14.80 16.04 4.36
CA TYR A 530 15.58 14.82 4.07
C TYR A 530 16.55 14.41 5.17
N VAL A 531 16.06 14.34 6.40
CA VAL A 531 16.95 14.10 7.55
C VAL A 531 17.37 12.63 7.64
N SER A 532 16.39 11.72 7.64
CA SER A 532 16.62 10.27 7.74
C SER A 532 15.40 9.49 7.26
N GLU A 533 15.60 8.27 6.77
CA GLU A 533 14.50 7.37 6.39
C GLU A 533 13.70 6.93 7.62
N ASP A 534 12.42 6.69 7.43
CA ASP A 534 11.43 6.35 8.47
C ASP A 534 11.89 5.21 9.40
N TYR A 535 12.37 4.09 8.83
CA TYR A 535 12.84 2.96 9.62
C TYR A 535 14.14 3.28 10.39
N LEU A 536 14.99 4.16 9.87
CA LEU A 536 16.23 4.61 10.57
C LEU A 536 15.89 5.55 11.72
N VAL A 537 14.91 6.44 11.57
CA VAL A 537 14.39 7.28 12.66
C VAL A 537 13.90 6.39 13.80
N MET A 538 13.07 5.39 13.48
CA MET A 538 12.54 4.45 14.47
C MET A 538 13.65 3.59 15.10
N SER A 539 14.62 3.10 14.32
CA SER A 539 15.75 2.32 14.83
C SER A 539 16.63 3.15 15.77
N THR A 540 16.88 4.41 15.42
CA THR A 540 17.64 5.35 16.27
C THR A 540 16.92 5.57 17.59
N TYR A 541 15.60 5.72 17.58
CA TYR A 541 14.80 5.84 18.78
C TYR A 541 14.87 4.57 19.64
N ALA A 542 14.67 3.39 19.05
CA ALA A 542 14.80 2.13 19.77
C ALA A 542 16.17 1.95 20.45
N MET A 543 17.25 2.31 19.76
CA MET A 543 18.62 2.25 20.30
C MET A 543 18.91 3.28 21.38
N SER A 544 18.08 4.31 21.54
CA SER A 544 18.27 5.36 22.55
C SER A 544 17.67 5.03 23.93
N PHE A 545 16.97 3.91 24.06
CA PHE A 545 16.36 3.48 25.32
C PHE A 545 17.42 3.07 26.35
N GLY A 546 17.05 3.21 27.63
CA GLY A 546 17.83 2.74 28.76
C GLY A 546 17.65 1.24 29.05
N GLY A 547 18.02 0.82 30.27
CA GLY A 547 17.80 -0.58 30.70
C GLY A 547 18.64 -1.60 29.97
N VAL A 548 19.86 -1.24 29.55
CA VAL A 548 20.75 -2.07 28.72
C VAL A 548 21.07 -3.39 29.41
N ASP A 549 20.85 -4.50 28.73
CA ASP A 549 21.07 -5.86 29.20
C ASP A 549 22.54 -6.31 29.10
N GLY A 550 22.79 -7.60 29.43
CA GLY A 550 24.14 -8.19 29.37
C GLY A 550 24.69 -8.37 27.94
N GLU A 551 23.85 -8.29 26.92
CA GLU A 551 24.23 -8.31 25.48
C GLU A 551 24.49 -6.87 24.95
N GLY A 552 24.26 -5.84 25.77
CA GLY A 552 24.40 -4.44 25.38
C GLY A 552 23.18 -3.88 24.65
N LEU A 553 22.03 -4.53 24.74
CA LEU A 553 20.80 -4.12 24.06
C LEU A 553 19.88 -3.35 25.02
N PRO A 554 19.33 -2.19 24.60
CA PRO A 554 18.35 -1.45 25.37
C PRO A 554 16.99 -2.16 25.39
N HIS A 555 16.22 -1.93 26.46
CA HIS A 555 14.89 -2.50 26.66
C HIS A 555 13.79 -1.47 26.39
N LEU A 556 12.89 -1.79 25.45
CA LEU A 556 11.80 -0.91 25.02
C LEU A 556 10.64 -0.99 26.02
N THR A 557 10.72 -0.16 27.07
CA THR A 557 9.65 0.04 28.06
C THR A 557 9.38 1.53 28.23
N THR A 558 8.19 1.87 28.73
CA THR A 558 7.86 3.25 29.09
C THR A 558 8.92 3.88 30.01
N ALA A 559 9.38 3.14 31.02
CA ALA A 559 10.34 3.63 31.99
C ALA A 559 11.75 3.85 31.44
N ASN A 560 12.12 3.13 30.38
CA ASN A 560 13.45 3.21 29.76
C ASN A 560 13.50 4.19 28.57
N SER A 561 12.36 4.72 28.14
CA SER A 561 12.28 5.68 27.02
C SER A 561 13.05 6.96 27.35
N PRO A 562 13.77 7.57 26.39
CA PRO A 562 14.38 8.88 26.58
C PRO A 562 13.35 9.99 26.88
N LEU A 563 12.08 9.78 26.56
CA LEU A 563 10.98 10.71 26.85
C LEU A 563 10.39 10.52 28.26
N ALA A 564 10.78 9.47 29.00
CA ALA A 564 10.32 9.24 30.38
C ALA A 564 10.78 10.35 31.35
N ASP A 565 11.89 11.01 31.03
CA ASP A 565 12.40 12.14 31.83
C ASP A 565 11.66 13.47 31.56
N TYR A 566 10.69 13.51 30.62
CA TYR A 566 9.91 14.70 30.33
C TYR A 566 8.73 14.80 31.30
N PRO A 567 8.71 15.78 32.22
CA PRO A 567 7.68 15.86 33.26
C PRO A 567 6.26 15.96 32.65
N GLY A 568 5.37 15.06 33.03
CA GLY A 568 3.98 15.08 32.58
C GLY A 568 3.74 14.72 31.11
N TYR A 569 4.75 14.22 30.40
CA TYR A 569 4.60 13.72 29.03
C TYR A 569 3.75 12.44 29.02
N LEU A 570 2.78 12.35 28.10
CA LEU A 570 1.93 11.17 27.96
C LEU A 570 2.71 10.05 27.27
N LEU A 571 3.01 8.99 28.02
CA LEU A 571 3.85 7.88 27.58
C LEU A 571 3.39 6.58 28.24
N ASP A 572 3.01 5.58 27.45
CA ASP A 572 2.64 4.23 27.93
C ASP A 572 2.72 3.21 26.79
N TYR A 573 3.85 2.52 26.68
CA TYR A 573 4.05 1.49 25.65
C TYR A 573 3.51 0.12 26.07
N GLU A 574 3.29 -0.12 27.34
CA GLU A 574 2.75 -1.35 27.88
C GLU A 574 1.23 -1.45 27.64
N ASN A 575 0.54 -0.32 27.48
CA ASN A 575 -0.87 -0.28 27.11
C ASN A 575 -1.05 -0.42 25.59
N PRO A 576 -1.64 -1.50 25.07
CA PRO A 576 -1.82 -1.69 23.62
C PRO A 576 -2.68 -0.61 22.95
N TYR A 577 -3.48 0.11 23.74
CA TYR A 577 -4.34 1.19 23.27
C TYR A 577 -3.69 2.58 23.30
N GLY A 578 -2.41 2.66 23.67
CA GLY A 578 -1.62 3.89 23.69
C GLY A 578 -1.69 4.66 25.03
N ALA A 579 -1.06 5.83 25.05
CA ALA A 579 -0.88 6.67 26.24
C ALA A 579 -2.08 7.59 26.56
N GLY A 580 -3.18 7.50 25.80
CA GLY A 580 -4.36 8.34 25.96
C GLY A 580 -4.20 9.75 25.37
N ARG A 581 -3.40 9.89 24.32
CA ARG A 581 -3.22 11.14 23.57
C ARG A 581 -4.42 11.46 22.68
N ILE A 582 -5.15 10.43 22.25
CA ILE A 582 -6.29 10.53 21.33
C ILE A 582 -7.51 9.89 21.97
N SER A 583 -8.44 10.73 22.43
CA SER A 583 -9.70 10.28 23.03
C SER A 583 -10.83 10.32 21.99
N ILE A 584 -11.50 9.20 21.77
CA ILE A 584 -12.68 9.12 20.89
C ILE A 584 -13.92 9.08 21.77
N LEU A 585 -14.82 10.08 21.64
CA LEU A 585 -15.98 10.35 22.47
C LEU A 585 -17.29 10.24 21.69
#